data_de88ac8387624c7a087d20e0f50ae30f
#
_entry.id   de88ac8387624c7a087d20e0f50ae30f
#
_cell.length_a   1.000
_cell.length_b   1.000
_cell.length_c   1.000
_cell.angle_alpha   90.00
_cell.angle_beta   90.00
_cell.angle_gamma   90.00
#
_symmetry.space_group_name_H-M   'P 1'
#
loop_
_entity.id
_entity.type
_entity.pdbx_description
1 polymer ?
#
loop_
_entity_poly.entity_id
_entity_poly.type
_entity_poly.pdbx_seq_one_letter_code
_entity_poly.pdbx_strand_id
1 'polypeptide(L)'
;MLTWFHSILNLTNDTYKGGIHIKILRVEMLHSRQMNVRLRYGCGEIELSLPSYLDVVSRLRPLYRDKEYVSSIDILIRRALSNSIGVSLKELVSRSKKGEKSTVVILSDDISRPTPAWAIXPYILKELNSLGIGNNQVKIIIALGTHREMNNNELKMKLGEEILKQVEVTQHNAYDYDKLLYMGKTSSGIAIWLNKEYYEADIKIGLGNIAPHPAAGWSGGSKIVVPGVCGAETVDMVHFYSALHPIEDIFGVRDNVIRNELDEIALKSGLGMIINTVLDGRKKVIDIVAGDVVDAHRYGVEIAEDIYRPKTPIADIAIVSAYPYDIDYWQAGKGYLAAYLALRRGGAAILFAKLPEGISAIPQHSKTLLTLGNLTPNEIEVRVRRGEVDDVAAASVAMLISRVREKVELYIVTDSLNSRECEKLGLIKISPREIDDVIEKTRRKFGKNPGILIIEDSSIAPHTY
;
A
#
# COMPACT_ATOMS: atom_id res chain seq x y z
N MET A 1 8.59 -49.04 -7.14
CA MET A 1 7.43 -48.42 -7.76
C MET A 1 6.17 -49.24 -7.48
N LEU A 2 5.79 -49.42 -6.25
CA LEU A 2 4.56 -50.11 -5.79
C LEU A 2 4.57 -50.15 -4.26
N THR A 3 4.28 -49.05 -3.65
CA THR A 3 4.01 -49.00 -2.20
C THR A 3 3.24 -47.73 -1.93
N TRP A 4 1.93 -47.80 -2.02
CA TRP A 4 0.99 -46.87 -1.35
C TRP A 4 -0.45 -47.33 -1.63
N PHE A 5 -0.84 -48.50 -1.07
CA PHE A 5 -2.24 -48.89 -0.94
C PHE A 5 -2.37 -49.79 0.29
N HIS A 6 -2.54 -49.17 1.45
CA HIS A 6 -3.11 -49.86 2.60
C HIS A 6 -4.16 -48.96 3.20
N SER A 7 -5.34 -49.01 2.62
CA SER A 7 -6.54 -48.47 3.29
C SER A 7 -7.20 -49.63 4.04
N ILE A 8 -7.40 -49.46 5.29
CA ILE A 8 -7.99 -50.44 6.19
C ILE A 8 -9.48 -50.59 5.85
N LEU A 9 -9.84 -51.75 5.33
CA LEU A 9 -11.23 -52.19 5.16
C LEU A 9 -11.68 -52.85 6.48
N ASN A 10 -12.54 -52.20 7.21
CA ASN A 10 -13.28 -52.87 8.30
C ASN A 10 -14.50 -53.58 7.71
N LEU A 11 -14.45 -54.92 7.64
CA LEU A 11 -15.57 -55.77 7.28
C LEU A 11 -16.31 -56.20 8.55
N THR A 12 -17.53 -55.76 8.70
CA THR A 12 -18.46 -56.40 9.69
C THR A 12 -19.23 -57.47 8.98
N ASN A 13 -19.08 -58.72 9.50
CA ASN A 13 -19.86 -59.87 9.06
C ASN A 13 -21.26 -59.87 9.66
N ASP A 14 -22.24 -59.84 8.80
CA ASP A 14 -23.59 -60.31 9.18
C ASP A 14 -24.10 -61.26 8.12
N THR A 15 -24.34 -62.52 8.55
CA THR A 15 -24.87 -63.60 7.73
C THR A 15 -26.40 -63.60 7.76
N TYR A 16 -27.04 -63.50 6.58
CA TYR A 16 -28.38 -64.05 6.39
C TYR A 16 -28.61 -64.52 4.97
N LYS A 17 -29.46 -65.59 4.87
CA LYS A 17 -29.67 -66.43 3.68
C LYS A 17 -30.47 -65.73 2.57
N GLY A 18 -30.05 -65.97 1.36
CA GLY A 18 -30.87 -65.99 0.14
C GLY A 18 -31.27 -64.66 -0.47
N GLY A 19 -30.57 -64.28 -1.55
CA GLY A 19 -30.94 -63.15 -2.42
C GLY A 19 -29.71 -62.38 -2.91
N ILE A 20 -29.67 -62.06 -4.17
CA ILE A 20 -28.61 -61.23 -4.73
C ILE A 20 -28.76 -59.81 -4.15
N HIS A 21 -27.89 -59.46 -3.20
CA HIS A 21 -27.85 -58.08 -2.68
C HIS A 21 -26.69 -57.35 -3.36
N ILE A 22 -27.03 -56.34 -4.11
CA ILE A 22 -26.06 -55.32 -4.56
C ILE A 22 -25.58 -54.55 -3.32
N LYS A 23 -24.36 -54.82 -2.87
CA LYS A 23 -23.72 -54.04 -1.81
C LYS A 23 -23.43 -52.67 -2.34
N ILE A 24 -24.21 -51.67 -1.92
CA ILE A 24 -23.88 -50.29 -2.09
C ILE A 24 -22.71 -50.02 -1.12
N LEU A 25 -21.51 -49.97 -1.62
CA LEU A 25 -20.34 -49.48 -0.88
C LEU A 25 -20.60 -47.98 -0.55
N ARG A 26 -21.00 -47.74 0.68
CA ARG A 26 -20.98 -46.37 1.22
C ARG A 26 -19.51 -46.05 1.45
N VAL A 27 -18.91 -45.33 0.50
CA VAL A 27 -17.60 -44.76 0.70
C VAL A 27 -17.80 -43.65 1.77
N GLU A 28 -17.52 -43.96 3.03
CA GLU A 28 -17.32 -42.91 4.02
C GLU A 28 -16.14 -42.11 3.52
N MET A 29 -16.40 -40.89 3.08
CA MET A 29 -15.36 -39.94 2.77
C MET A 29 -14.49 -39.79 4.01
N LEU A 30 -13.27 -40.29 3.92
CA LEU A 30 -12.23 -40.03 4.90
C LEU A 30 -12.25 -38.53 5.22
N HIS A 31 -12.30 -38.19 6.48
CA HIS A 31 -12.12 -36.84 6.94
C HIS A 31 -10.88 -36.29 6.25
N SER A 32 -11.06 -35.43 5.25
CA SER A 32 -9.95 -34.80 4.58
C SER A 32 -9.16 -34.04 5.64
N ARG A 33 -7.89 -34.32 5.75
CA ARG A 33 -7.00 -33.50 6.59
C ARG A 33 -7.21 -32.07 6.15
N GLN A 34 -7.44 -31.18 7.11
CA GLN A 34 -7.60 -29.75 6.84
C GLN A 34 -6.29 -29.03 7.09
N MET A 35 -6.04 -28.02 6.27
CA MET A 35 -4.91 -27.12 6.45
C MET A 35 -5.43 -25.83 7.05
N ASN A 36 -4.96 -25.49 8.26
CA ASN A 36 -5.37 -24.25 8.91
C ASN A 36 -4.52 -23.07 8.44
N VAL A 37 -5.19 -22.00 8.05
CA VAL A 37 -4.59 -20.74 7.63
C VAL A 37 -5.09 -19.64 8.55
N ARG A 38 -4.18 -18.87 9.14
CA ARG A 38 -4.51 -17.71 9.97
C ARG A 38 -4.22 -16.43 9.20
N LEU A 39 -5.20 -15.53 9.19
CA LEU A 39 -5.09 -14.23 8.53
C LEU A 39 -5.38 -13.12 9.54
N ARG A 40 -4.62 -12.04 9.47
CA ARG A 40 -4.93 -10.81 10.22
C ARG A 40 -6.30 -10.28 9.80
N TYR A 41 -7.11 -9.84 10.80
CA TYR A 41 -8.47 -9.33 10.59
C TYR A 41 -8.77 -8.30 11.68
N GLY A 42 -8.65 -7.03 11.36
CA GLY A 42 -8.71 -5.97 12.37
C GLY A 42 -7.57 -6.10 13.39
N CYS A 43 -7.91 -5.99 14.66
CA CYS A 43 -6.95 -6.15 15.76
C CYS A 43 -6.68 -7.63 16.12
N GLY A 44 -7.33 -8.58 15.43
CA GLY A 44 -7.22 -10.00 15.71
C GLY A 44 -6.85 -10.82 14.49
N GLU A 45 -7.23 -12.09 14.54
CA GLU A 45 -7.00 -13.04 13.46
C GLU A 45 -8.27 -13.84 13.18
N ILE A 46 -8.41 -14.29 11.96
CA ILE A 46 -9.45 -15.26 11.56
C ILE A 46 -8.75 -16.55 11.13
N GLU A 47 -9.27 -17.68 11.55
CA GLU A 47 -8.73 -18.99 11.18
C GLU A 47 -9.65 -19.64 10.14
N LEU A 48 -9.04 -20.08 9.04
CA LEU A 48 -9.71 -20.76 7.93
C LEU A 48 -9.22 -22.20 7.88
N SER A 49 -10.14 -23.13 7.70
CA SER A 49 -9.82 -24.55 7.47
C SER A 49 -10.01 -24.84 5.98
N LEU A 50 -8.93 -24.98 5.25
CA LEU A 50 -8.96 -25.30 3.82
C LEU A 50 -8.73 -26.79 3.61
N PRO A 51 -9.40 -27.42 2.62
CA PRO A 51 -9.11 -28.81 2.28
C PRO A 51 -7.63 -29.04 1.96
N SER A 52 -7.02 -30.08 2.54
CA SER A 52 -5.59 -30.37 2.37
C SER A 52 -5.19 -30.79 0.95
N TYR A 53 -6.18 -31.12 0.12
CA TYR A 53 -5.91 -31.49 -1.29
C TYR A 53 -5.66 -30.25 -2.18
N LEU A 54 -5.89 -29.05 -1.66
CA LEU A 54 -5.67 -27.83 -2.44
C LEU A 54 -4.19 -27.53 -2.57
N ASP A 55 -3.80 -27.08 -3.74
CA ASP A 55 -2.43 -26.70 -4.04
C ASP A 55 -2.19 -25.22 -3.58
N VAL A 56 -1.65 -25.04 -2.38
CA VAL A 56 -1.24 -23.70 -1.92
C VAL A 56 0.11 -23.40 -2.57
N VAL A 57 0.06 -22.68 -3.68
CA VAL A 57 1.25 -22.39 -4.50
C VAL A 57 2.20 -21.40 -3.83
N SER A 58 1.69 -20.53 -2.95
CA SER A 58 2.55 -19.57 -2.25
C SER A 58 1.82 -18.93 -1.06
N ARG A 59 2.61 -18.51 -0.05
CA ARG A 59 2.14 -17.67 1.08
C ARG A 59 3.03 -16.42 1.08
N LEU A 60 2.41 -15.27 0.90
CA LEU A 60 3.12 -14.02 0.67
C LEU A 60 2.92 -12.99 1.78
N ARG A 61 4.00 -12.36 2.15
CA ARG A 61 4.07 -11.22 3.06
C ARG A 61 5.41 -10.52 2.84
N PRO A 62 5.59 -9.30 3.34
CA PRO A 62 6.92 -8.69 3.29
C PRO A 62 7.94 -9.52 4.08
N LEU A 63 9.16 -9.56 3.59
CA LEU A 63 10.24 -10.31 4.23
C LEU A 63 10.53 -9.75 5.64
N TYR A 64 10.82 -10.64 6.59
CA TYR A 64 11.33 -10.28 7.92
C TYR A 64 12.85 -10.43 7.93
N ARG A 65 13.55 -9.46 8.48
CA ARG A 65 15.00 -9.54 8.67
C ARG A 65 15.32 -9.93 10.13
N ASP A 66 16.22 -10.85 10.32
CA ASP A 66 16.64 -11.29 11.66
C ASP A 66 17.36 -10.17 12.40
N LYS A 67 17.17 -10.13 13.73
CA LYS A 67 17.71 -9.06 14.60
C LYS A 67 19.23 -8.89 14.48
N GLU A 68 19.94 -9.98 14.26
CA GLU A 68 21.41 -9.99 14.20
C GLU A 68 21.99 -9.20 13.01
N TYR A 69 21.19 -8.97 11.99
CA TYR A 69 21.63 -8.32 10.76
C TYR A 69 21.11 -6.89 10.60
N VAL A 70 20.46 -6.33 11.63
CA VAL A 70 19.88 -4.99 11.53
C VAL A 70 20.55 -4.03 12.50
N SER A 71 21.25 -3.04 11.95
CA SER A 71 21.90 -1.96 12.73
C SER A 71 20.84 -1.10 13.45
N SER A 72 21.26 -0.41 14.51
CA SER A 72 20.40 0.57 15.18
C SER A 72 20.09 1.75 14.26
N ILE A 73 18.97 2.43 14.50
CA ILE A 73 18.58 3.64 13.71
C ILE A 73 19.71 4.69 13.78
N ASP A 74 20.37 4.83 14.91
CA ASP A 74 21.50 5.73 15.09
C ASP A 74 22.61 5.46 14.07
N ILE A 75 23.01 4.22 13.92
CA ILE A 75 24.06 3.81 12.96
C ILE A 75 23.56 4.07 11.53
N LEU A 76 22.32 3.67 11.23
CA LEU A 76 21.76 3.80 9.87
C LEU A 76 21.66 5.26 9.45
N ILE A 77 21.15 6.15 10.29
CA ILE A 77 20.98 7.56 9.92
C ILE A 77 22.33 8.28 9.78
N ARG A 78 23.29 8.01 10.68
CA ARG A 78 24.63 8.59 10.56
C ARG A 78 25.30 8.14 9.25
N ARG A 79 25.20 6.85 8.93
CA ARG A 79 25.73 6.30 7.67
C ARG A 79 25.07 6.96 6.47
N ALA A 80 23.74 7.11 6.47
CA ALA A 80 22.99 7.71 5.36
C ALA A 80 23.39 9.17 5.14
N LEU A 81 23.55 9.95 6.21
CA LEU A 81 23.94 11.36 6.11
C LEU A 81 25.39 11.53 5.69
N SER A 82 26.30 10.66 6.17
CA SER A 82 27.73 10.75 5.79
C SER A 82 28.01 10.21 4.38
N ASN A 83 27.18 9.30 3.88
CA ASN A 83 27.31 8.70 2.55
C ASN A 83 26.11 9.02 1.66
N SER A 84 25.67 10.27 1.68
CA SER A 84 24.53 10.73 0.88
C SER A 84 24.76 10.51 -0.62
N ILE A 85 23.73 10.03 -1.30
CA ILE A 85 23.77 9.76 -2.73
C ILE A 85 23.55 11.07 -3.50
N GLY A 86 24.51 11.47 -4.30
CA GLY A 86 24.40 12.65 -5.18
C GLY A 86 24.52 13.99 -4.47
N VAL A 87 23.81 14.23 -3.37
CA VAL A 87 23.84 15.51 -2.65
C VAL A 87 23.79 15.28 -1.13
N SER A 88 24.59 16.06 -0.40
CA SER A 88 24.65 16.04 1.06
C SER A 88 23.98 17.29 1.68
N LEU A 89 23.64 17.24 2.96
CA LEU A 89 23.13 18.41 3.70
C LEU A 89 24.13 19.57 3.64
N LYS A 90 25.44 19.27 3.77
CA LYS A 90 26.48 20.27 3.68
C LYS A 90 26.47 21.00 2.31
N GLU A 91 26.32 20.24 1.25
CA GLU A 91 26.22 20.81 -0.10
C GLU A 91 24.95 21.65 -0.28
N LEU A 92 23.79 21.20 0.25
CA LEU A 92 22.56 21.99 0.20
C LEU A 92 22.72 23.34 0.88
N VAL A 93 23.30 23.35 2.08
CA VAL A 93 23.55 24.62 2.82
C VAL A 93 24.54 25.49 2.04
N SER A 94 25.64 24.92 1.52
CA SER A 94 26.66 25.68 0.78
C SER A 94 26.14 26.27 -0.54
N ARG A 95 25.19 25.58 -1.19
CA ARG A 95 24.60 26.05 -2.46
C ARG A 95 23.50 27.09 -2.24
N SER A 96 22.96 27.18 -1.01
CA SER A 96 21.94 28.18 -0.70
C SER A 96 22.53 29.60 -0.75
N LYS A 97 21.83 30.51 -1.42
CA LYS A 97 22.24 31.92 -1.53
C LYS A 97 22.40 32.63 -0.18
N LYS A 98 21.70 32.14 0.85
CA LYS A 98 21.73 32.72 2.19
C LYS A 98 22.70 31.99 3.13
N GLY A 99 23.25 30.84 2.71
CA GLY A 99 24.16 30.05 3.53
C GLY A 99 23.58 29.71 4.89
N GLU A 100 24.29 30.05 5.96
CA GLU A 100 23.86 29.81 7.35
C GLU A 100 22.59 30.59 7.76
N LYS A 101 22.16 31.56 6.97
CA LYS A 101 20.91 32.33 7.22
C LYS A 101 19.70 31.72 6.50
N SER A 102 19.84 30.56 5.88
CA SER A 102 18.77 29.90 5.14
C SER A 102 17.65 29.44 6.06
N THR A 103 16.43 29.54 5.56
CA THR A 103 15.26 28.89 6.16
C THR A 103 15.18 27.45 5.61
N VAL A 104 14.85 26.51 6.49
CA VAL A 104 14.79 25.08 6.13
C VAL A 104 13.37 24.55 6.38
N VAL A 105 12.79 23.88 5.41
CA VAL A 105 11.57 23.09 5.63
C VAL A 105 11.93 21.60 5.53
N ILE A 106 11.51 20.85 6.56
CA ILE A 106 11.54 19.38 6.55
C ILE A 106 10.10 18.90 6.38
N LEU A 107 9.82 18.23 5.27
CA LEU A 107 8.53 17.56 5.07
C LEU A 107 8.57 16.20 5.78
N SER A 108 7.57 15.91 6.60
CA SER A 108 7.41 14.60 7.25
C SER A 108 6.09 13.97 6.83
N ASP A 109 6.08 12.70 6.51
CA ASP A 109 4.84 11.97 6.28
C ASP A 109 4.02 11.87 7.59
N ASP A 110 2.72 11.58 7.44
CA ASP A 110 1.76 11.55 8.55
C ASP A 110 1.78 10.22 9.32
N ILE A 111 0.89 10.10 10.32
CA ILE A 111 0.78 8.93 11.19
C ILE A 111 0.36 7.66 10.42
N SER A 112 -0.23 7.78 9.23
CA SER A 112 -0.60 6.62 8.42
C SER A 112 0.62 5.89 7.81
N ARG A 113 1.81 6.50 7.95
CA ARG A 113 3.07 5.92 7.46
C ARG A 113 3.97 5.54 8.64
N PRO A 114 4.64 4.39 8.57
CA PRO A 114 5.43 3.89 9.71
C PRO A 114 6.82 4.53 9.88
N THR A 115 7.12 5.62 9.17
CA THR A 115 8.40 6.33 9.31
C THR A 115 8.62 6.76 10.76
N PRO A 116 9.71 6.34 11.43
CA PRO A 116 9.98 6.74 12.81
C PRO A 116 10.64 8.13 12.85
N ALA A 117 9.87 9.16 12.49
CA ALA A 117 10.38 10.53 12.38
C ALA A 117 10.97 11.02 13.71
N TRP A 118 10.36 10.59 14.86
CA TRP A 118 10.85 10.91 16.22
C TRP A 118 12.31 10.48 16.43
N ALA A 119 12.74 9.39 15.78
CA ALA A 119 14.10 8.84 15.93
C ALA A 119 15.08 9.44 14.91
N ILE A 120 14.62 10.04 13.84
CA ILE A 120 15.43 10.58 12.73
C ILE A 120 15.67 12.08 12.82
N UNK A 121 14.64 12.97 13.21
CA UNK A 121 14.66 14.12 13.31
C UNK A 121 15.61 14.55 14.04
N PRO A 122 16.09 14.09 15.22
CA PRO A 122 17.18 14.70 16.01
C PRO A 122 18.52 14.77 15.26
N TYR A 123 18.82 13.73 14.47
CA TYR A 123 20.07 13.68 13.68
C TYR A 123 20.11 14.73 12.58
N ILE A 124 18.97 14.98 11.92
CA ILE A 124 18.87 16.02 10.87
C ILE A 124 19.12 17.39 11.51
N LEU A 125 18.45 17.68 12.62
CA LEU A 125 18.62 18.96 13.34
C LEU A 125 20.08 19.14 13.82
N LYS A 126 20.65 18.09 14.38
CA LYS A 126 22.05 18.12 14.84
C LYS A 126 23.01 18.42 13.67
N GLU A 127 22.79 17.80 12.51
CA GLU A 127 23.62 18.04 11.33
C GLU A 127 23.46 19.48 10.83
N LEU A 128 22.20 19.99 10.73
CA LEU A 128 21.91 21.37 10.35
C LEU A 128 22.57 22.36 11.32
N ASN A 129 22.47 22.12 12.63
CA ASN A 129 23.11 22.95 13.63
C ASN A 129 24.64 22.98 13.46
N SER A 130 25.26 21.84 13.12
CA SER A 130 26.71 21.78 12.89
C SER A 130 27.12 22.58 11.65
N LEU A 131 26.17 22.85 10.75
CA LEU A 131 26.37 23.64 9.53
C LEU A 131 25.92 25.11 9.71
N GLY A 132 25.66 25.53 10.94
CA GLY A 132 25.28 26.91 11.27
C GLY A 132 23.80 27.25 11.15
N ILE A 133 22.93 26.29 10.87
CA ILE A 133 21.47 26.48 10.76
C ILE A 133 20.83 26.19 12.12
N GLY A 134 20.35 27.21 12.81
CA GLY A 134 19.70 27.06 14.13
C GLY A 134 18.28 26.49 14.02
N ASN A 135 17.79 25.89 15.11
CA ASN A 135 16.44 25.28 15.14
C ASN A 135 15.32 26.29 14.84
N ASN A 136 15.53 27.56 15.17
CA ASN A 136 14.59 28.65 14.88
C ASN A 136 14.47 28.97 13.38
N GLN A 137 15.35 28.43 12.56
CA GLN A 137 15.33 28.57 11.11
C GLN A 137 14.70 27.34 10.43
N VAL A 138 14.36 26.30 11.23
CA VAL A 138 13.82 25.03 10.73
C VAL A 138 12.34 24.95 11.04
N LYS A 139 11.53 24.58 10.06
CA LYS A 139 10.11 24.28 10.21
C LYS A 139 9.85 22.87 9.71
N ILE A 140 8.99 22.13 10.40
CA ILE A 140 8.49 20.84 9.92
C ILE A 140 7.06 21.04 9.40
N ILE A 141 6.80 20.55 8.19
CA ILE A 141 5.44 20.52 7.62
C ILE A 141 5.03 19.05 7.50
N ILE A 142 3.92 18.69 8.14
CA ILE A 142 3.34 17.36 7.96
C ILE A 142 2.68 17.31 6.58
N ALA A 143 3.17 16.42 5.73
CA ALA A 143 2.78 16.28 4.33
C ALA A 143 1.53 15.39 4.23
N LEU A 144 0.36 15.95 4.55
CA LEU A 144 -0.92 15.24 4.64
C LEU A 144 -1.54 14.90 3.28
N GLY A 145 -1.20 15.66 2.24
CA GLY A 145 -1.99 15.60 1.00
C GLY A 145 -3.44 15.94 1.31
N THR A 146 -4.36 15.04 1.00
CA THR A 146 -5.79 15.17 1.30
C THR A 146 -6.22 14.41 2.58
N HIS A 147 -5.28 13.87 3.35
CA HIS A 147 -5.59 13.23 4.63
C HIS A 147 -5.99 14.28 5.68
N ARG A 148 -6.72 13.83 6.72
CA ARG A 148 -7.09 14.69 7.86
C ARG A 148 -5.86 15.12 8.67
N GLU A 149 -6.02 16.24 9.36
CA GLU A 149 -4.99 16.69 10.30
C GLU A 149 -4.78 15.67 11.43
N MET A 150 -3.55 15.61 11.90
CA MET A 150 -3.15 14.82 13.07
C MET A 150 -3.48 15.63 14.35
N ASN A 151 -3.99 14.95 15.35
CA ASN A 151 -4.19 15.56 16.67
C ASN A 151 -2.85 15.62 17.43
N ASN A 152 -2.84 16.32 18.57
CA ASN A 152 -1.62 16.54 19.37
C ASN A 152 -0.96 15.23 19.82
N ASN A 153 -1.73 14.20 20.14
CA ASN A 153 -1.14 12.89 20.54
C ASN A 153 -0.47 12.20 19.36
N GLU A 154 -1.10 12.28 18.19
CA GLU A 154 -0.51 11.72 16.96
C GLU A 154 0.77 12.47 16.56
N LEU A 155 0.79 13.81 16.71
CA LEU A 155 2.01 14.59 16.48
C LEU A 155 3.13 14.18 17.44
N LYS A 156 2.81 13.97 18.74
CA LYS A 156 3.78 13.47 19.72
C LYS A 156 4.30 12.08 19.37
N MET A 157 3.41 11.20 18.94
CA MET A 157 3.81 9.84 18.51
C MET A 157 4.70 9.86 17.29
N LYS A 158 4.40 10.74 16.33
CA LYS A 158 5.11 10.81 15.05
C LYS A 158 6.47 11.51 15.16
N LEU A 159 6.52 12.67 15.83
CA LEU A 159 7.70 13.52 15.87
C LEU A 159 8.48 13.44 17.20
N GLY A 160 7.81 13.02 18.27
CA GLY A 160 8.40 13.04 19.62
C GLY A 160 8.24 14.42 20.28
N GLU A 161 8.04 14.44 21.62
CA GLU A 161 7.85 15.68 22.38
C GLU A 161 9.04 16.64 22.29
N GLU A 162 10.25 16.11 22.19
CA GLU A 162 11.47 16.94 22.14
C GLU A 162 11.57 17.73 20.83
N ILE A 163 11.18 17.14 19.70
CA ILE A 163 11.16 17.85 18.41
C ILE A 163 10.09 18.95 18.44
N LEU A 164 8.91 18.66 19.00
CA LEU A 164 7.81 19.64 19.09
C LEU A 164 8.17 20.87 19.94
N LYS A 165 9.13 20.75 20.86
CA LYS A 165 9.64 21.87 21.67
C LYS A 165 10.72 22.69 20.96
N GLN A 166 11.41 22.09 19.98
CA GLN A 166 12.61 22.67 19.37
C GLN A 166 12.34 23.42 18.07
N VAL A 167 11.34 22.98 17.30
CA VAL A 167 11.07 23.55 15.97
C VAL A 167 9.56 23.79 15.78
N GLU A 168 9.24 24.74 14.93
CA GLU A 168 7.86 25.01 14.54
C GLU A 168 7.33 23.86 13.69
N VAL A 169 6.10 23.40 13.99
CA VAL A 169 5.44 22.31 13.23
C VAL A 169 4.10 22.82 12.71
N THR A 170 3.88 22.69 11.41
CA THR A 170 2.59 23.00 10.77
C THR A 170 2.11 21.77 10.02
N GLN A 171 0.83 21.78 9.64
CA GLN A 171 0.22 20.69 8.89
C GLN A 171 -0.33 21.23 7.57
N HIS A 172 -0.08 20.52 6.50
CA HIS A 172 -0.57 20.90 5.18
C HIS A 172 -2.08 20.74 5.08
N ASN A 173 -2.73 21.67 4.40
CA ASN A 173 -4.15 21.59 4.08
C ASN A 173 -4.32 21.77 2.55
N ALA A 174 -4.66 20.69 1.86
CA ALA A 174 -4.80 20.66 0.41
C ALA A 174 -5.98 21.50 -0.11
N TYR A 175 -6.91 21.89 0.77
CA TYR A 175 -8.13 22.60 0.41
C TYR A 175 -8.05 24.10 0.70
N ASP A 176 -6.99 24.58 1.35
CA ASP A 176 -6.81 25.99 1.73
C ASP A 176 -6.00 26.71 0.61
N TYR A 177 -6.67 27.07 -0.47
CA TYR A 177 -6.02 27.67 -1.65
C TYR A 177 -5.38 29.04 -1.36
N ASP A 178 -5.74 29.72 -0.27
CA ASP A 178 -5.06 30.96 0.16
C ASP A 178 -3.60 30.68 0.59
N LYS A 179 -3.33 29.45 1.03
CA LYS A 179 -1.98 28.98 1.42
C LYS A 179 -1.27 28.19 0.32
N LEU A 180 -1.85 28.14 -0.87
CA LEU A 180 -1.27 27.44 -2.01
C LEU A 180 -0.80 28.43 -3.08
N LEU A 181 0.24 28.01 -3.82
CA LEU A 181 0.80 28.74 -4.95
C LEU A 181 0.62 27.92 -6.22
N TYR A 182 0.05 28.54 -7.24
CA TYR A 182 -0.05 27.91 -8.55
C TYR A 182 1.28 27.99 -9.30
N MET A 183 1.84 26.84 -9.69
CA MET A 183 3.16 26.71 -10.32
C MET A 183 3.09 26.41 -11.83
N GLY A 184 1.88 26.47 -12.41
CA GLY A 184 1.68 26.08 -13.81
C GLY A 184 1.29 24.61 -13.93
N LYS A 185 1.69 23.98 -15.04
CA LYS A 185 1.35 22.58 -15.32
C LYS A 185 2.59 21.75 -15.62
N THR A 186 2.47 20.43 -15.40
CA THR A 186 3.48 19.47 -15.85
C THR A 186 3.39 19.28 -17.37
N SER A 187 4.34 18.54 -17.92
CA SER A 187 4.34 18.14 -19.33
C SER A 187 3.08 17.35 -19.73
N SER A 188 2.48 16.61 -18.77
CA SER A 188 1.23 15.86 -18.99
C SER A 188 -0.03 16.67 -18.70
N GLY A 189 0.11 17.97 -18.41
CA GLY A 189 -1.03 18.88 -18.19
C GLY A 189 -1.57 18.92 -16.77
N ILE A 190 -0.92 18.29 -15.80
CA ILE A 190 -1.34 18.28 -14.38
C ILE A 190 -1.07 19.67 -13.77
N ALA A 191 -2.13 20.33 -13.28
CA ALA A 191 -2.03 21.62 -12.59
C ALA A 191 -1.29 21.44 -11.27
N ILE A 192 -0.30 22.29 -11.00
CA ILE A 192 0.55 22.19 -9.81
C ILE A 192 0.19 23.31 -8.83
N TRP A 193 -0.42 22.94 -7.70
CA TRP A 193 -0.68 23.81 -6.56
C TRP A 193 0.18 23.35 -5.40
N LEU A 194 1.05 24.20 -4.88
CA LEU A 194 2.00 23.85 -3.82
C LEU A 194 1.81 24.71 -2.57
N ASN A 195 2.06 24.13 -1.42
CA ASN A 195 2.11 24.83 -0.15
C ASN A 195 3.12 25.99 -0.22
N LYS A 196 2.67 27.21 0.10
CA LYS A 196 3.49 28.44 0.03
C LYS A 196 4.69 28.39 0.97
N GLU A 197 4.48 27.97 2.23
CA GLU A 197 5.58 27.91 3.22
C GLU A 197 6.69 26.96 2.76
N TYR A 198 6.29 25.80 2.22
CA TYR A 198 7.25 24.86 1.64
C TYR A 198 8.00 25.50 0.47
N TYR A 199 7.25 26.12 -0.46
CA TYR A 199 7.86 26.66 -1.69
C TYR A 199 8.87 27.78 -1.37
N GLU A 200 8.54 28.66 -0.41
CA GLU A 200 9.35 29.84 -0.04
C GLU A 200 10.62 29.50 0.76
N ALA A 201 10.71 28.32 1.34
CA ALA A 201 11.90 27.91 2.09
C ALA A 201 13.13 27.83 1.18
N ASP A 202 14.30 28.18 1.71
CA ASP A 202 15.56 28.17 0.97
C ASP A 202 16.08 26.74 0.78
N ILE A 203 15.92 25.88 1.79
CA ILE A 203 16.37 24.49 1.80
C ILE A 203 15.17 23.60 2.11
N LYS A 204 14.98 22.56 1.31
CA LYS A 204 13.82 21.66 1.39
C LYS A 204 14.29 20.20 1.48
N ILE A 205 13.86 19.52 2.54
CA ILE A 205 14.25 18.13 2.86
C ILE A 205 12.98 17.28 2.98
N GLY A 206 12.94 16.11 2.35
CA GLY A 206 11.80 15.19 2.46
C GLY A 206 12.13 13.97 3.33
N LEU A 207 11.37 13.76 4.41
CA LEU A 207 11.50 12.59 5.30
C LEU A 207 10.30 11.67 5.10
N GLY A 208 10.53 10.38 4.78
CA GLY A 208 9.46 9.41 4.57
C GLY A 208 9.96 7.98 4.54
N ASN A 209 9.12 7.06 4.05
CA ASN A 209 9.51 5.67 3.90
C ASN A 209 9.21 5.14 2.50
N ILE A 210 9.96 4.11 2.11
CA ILE A 210 9.81 3.45 0.81
C ILE A 210 9.08 2.12 1.01
N ALA A 211 7.93 1.98 0.34
CA ALA A 211 7.10 0.76 0.30
C ALA A 211 6.29 0.78 -1.00
N PRO A 212 5.79 -0.35 -1.48
CA PRO A 212 4.99 -0.37 -2.73
C PRO A 212 3.76 0.51 -2.62
N HIS A 213 3.41 1.17 -3.73
CA HIS A 213 2.25 2.06 -3.79
C HIS A 213 1.52 1.93 -5.12
N PRO A 214 0.21 1.59 -5.12
CA PRO A 214 -0.51 1.33 -6.38
C PRO A 214 -0.52 2.49 -7.38
N ALA A 215 -0.56 3.73 -6.88
CA ALA A 215 -0.70 4.92 -7.74
C ALA A 215 0.63 5.65 -8.00
N ALA A 216 1.79 5.08 -7.59
CA ALA A 216 3.08 5.76 -7.75
C ALA A 216 4.25 4.78 -7.92
N GLY A 217 3.94 3.49 -7.97
CA GLY A 217 4.96 2.44 -7.94
C GLY A 217 5.44 2.19 -6.52
N TRP A 218 6.07 3.21 -5.93
CA TRP A 218 6.64 3.18 -4.58
C TRP A 218 6.34 4.49 -3.84
N SER A 219 6.26 4.44 -2.52
CA SER A 219 6.21 5.63 -1.67
C SER A 219 7.61 6.20 -1.47
N GLY A 220 7.74 7.30 -0.74
CA GLY A 220 9.01 7.99 -0.56
C GLY A 220 9.40 8.83 -1.77
N GLY A 221 10.60 9.40 -1.72
CA GLY A 221 11.09 10.28 -2.78
C GLY A 221 10.18 11.49 -2.96
N SER A 222 9.96 11.83 -4.22
CA SER A 222 9.11 12.95 -4.65
C SER A 222 7.69 12.89 -4.11
N LYS A 223 7.24 11.70 -3.67
CA LYS A 223 5.88 11.52 -3.14
C LYS A 223 5.62 12.32 -1.85
N ILE A 224 6.66 12.73 -1.15
CA ILE A 224 6.53 13.61 0.01
C ILE A 224 6.03 15.01 -0.41
N VAL A 225 6.31 15.42 -1.65
CA VAL A 225 5.79 16.67 -2.22
C VAL A 225 4.43 16.42 -2.87
N VAL A 226 4.32 15.38 -3.72
CA VAL A 226 3.09 15.05 -4.46
C VAL A 226 2.60 13.66 -4.05
N PRO A 227 1.51 13.53 -3.33
CA PRO A 227 0.51 14.56 -2.98
C PRO A 227 0.81 15.37 -1.72
N GLY A 228 1.85 15.05 -0.97
CA GLY A 228 2.08 15.46 0.41
C GLY A 228 1.82 16.92 0.76
N VAL A 229 2.28 17.87 -0.09
CA VAL A 229 2.08 19.32 0.15
C VAL A 229 1.47 20.01 -1.08
N CYS A 230 0.66 19.25 -1.83
CA CYS A 230 -0.03 19.77 -3.01
C CYS A 230 -1.51 20.04 -2.72
N GLY A 231 -2.08 20.97 -3.48
CA GLY A 231 -3.52 21.24 -3.45
C GLY A 231 -4.34 20.07 -3.98
N ALA A 232 -5.61 19.99 -3.56
CA ALA A 232 -6.51 18.89 -3.89
C ALA A 232 -6.60 18.63 -5.40
N GLU A 233 -6.66 19.68 -6.22
CA GLU A 233 -6.70 19.54 -7.68
C GLU A 233 -5.48 18.77 -8.21
N THR A 234 -4.28 19.07 -7.70
CA THR A 234 -3.05 18.36 -8.09
C THR A 234 -3.13 16.88 -7.68
N VAL A 235 -3.58 16.64 -6.44
CA VAL A 235 -3.73 15.28 -5.90
C VAL A 235 -4.69 14.46 -6.78
N ASP A 236 -5.85 15.03 -7.08
CA ASP A 236 -6.87 14.41 -7.92
C ASP A 236 -6.34 14.06 -9.31
N MET A 237 -5.69 15.02 -9.96
CA MET A 237 -5.15 14.82 -11.32
C MET A 237 -4.07 13.74 -11.36
N VAL A 238 -3.19 13.69 -10.35
CA VAL A 238 -2.13 12.65 -10.27
C VAL A 238 -2.76 11.27 -10.06
N HIS A 239 -3.76 11.14 -9.16
CA HIS A 239 -4.45 9.87 -8.94
C HIS A 239 -5.19 9.42 -10.19
N PHE A 240 -5.91 10.34 -10.85
CA PHE A 240 -6.63 10.03 -12.07
C PHE A 240 -5.67 9.61 -13.19
N TYR A 241 -4.60 10.37 -13.40
CA TYR A 241 -3.58 10.05 -14.39
C TYR A 241 -3.00 8.64 -14.15
N SER A 242 -2.72 8.32 -12.88
CA SER A 242 -2.26 6.98 -12.53
C SER A 242 -3.28 5.90 -12.90
N ALA A 243 -4.56 6.12 -12.59
CA ALA A 243 -5.62 5.13 -12.84
C ALA A 243 -5.89 4.90 -14.34
N LEU A 244 -5.41 5.79 -15.21
CA LEU A 244 -5.50 5.59 -16.68
C LEU A 244 -4.53 4.53 -17.20
N HIS A 245 -3.49 4.20 -16.42
CA HIS A 245 -2.45 3.24 -16.84
C HIS A 245 -2.71 1.83 -16.29
N PRO A 246 -2.18 0.78 -16.95
CA PRO A 246 -2.29 -0.58 -16.41
C PRO A 246 -1.65 -0.69 -15.02
N ILE A 247 -2.29 -1.45 -14.14
CA ILE A 247 -1.83 -1.63 -12.75
C ILE A 247 -0.39 -2.19 -12.73
N GLU A 248 -0.11 -3.17 -13.58
CA GLU A 248 1.20 -3.83 -13.68
C GLU A 248 2.33 -2.93 -14.18
N ASP A 249 2.00 -1.82 -14.85
CA ASP A 249 3.00 -0.85 -15.32
C ASP A 249 3.38 0.15 -14.22
N ILE A 250 2.56 0.23 -13.15
CA ILE A 250 2.76 1.19 -12.06
C ILE A 250 3.11 0.47 -10.74
N PHE A 251 2.24 -0.43 -10.25
CA PHE A 251 2.33 -0.98 -8.90
C PHE A 251 3.59 -1.82 -8.71
N GLY A 252 4.51 -1.38 -7.85
CA GLY A 252 5.79 -2.03 -7.58
C GLY A 252 6.84 -1.81 -8.66
N VAL A 253 6.55 -0.96 -9.66
CA VAL A 253 7.51 -0.61 -10.73
C VAL A 253 8.30 0.62 -10.30
N ARG A 254 9.63 0.51 -10.31
CA ARG A 254 10.54 1.56 -9.84
C ARG A 254 10.48 2.81 -10.72
N ASP A 255 10.60 2.60 -12.02
CA ASP A 255 10.58 3.68 -13.00
C ASP A 255 9.32 3.55 -13.84
N ASN A 256 8.41 4.50 -13.69
CA ASN A 256 7.11 4.47 -14.34
C ASN A 256 6.67 5.91 -14.66
N VAL A 257 5.65 6.04 -15.52
CA VAL A 257 5.21 7.35 -16.02
C VAL A 257 4.73 8.27 -14.90
N ILE A 258 4.12 7.71 -13.86
CA ILE A 258 3.63 8.51 -12.73
C ILE A 258 4.81 9.01 -11.88
N ARG A 259 5.78 8.13 -11.62
CA ARG A 259 6.98 8.52 -10.87
C ARG A 259 7.69 9.69 -11.57
N ASN A 260 7.74 9.69 -12.90
CA ASN A 260 8.33 10.79 -13.67
C ASN A 260 7.58 12.12 -13.42
N GLU A 261 6.24 12.08 -13.37
CA GLU A 261 5.42 13.28 -13.03
C GLU A 261 5.73 13.78 -11.62
N LEU A 262 5.79 12.84 -10.64
CA LEU A 262 6.08 13.21 -9.25
C LEU A 262 7.48 13.84 -9.15
N ASP A 263 8.47 13.25 -9.82
CA ASP A 263 9.85 13.73 -9.81
C ASP A 263 9.93 15.12 -10.48
N GLU A 264 9.25 15.32 -11.62
CA GLU A 264 9.18 16.63 -12.29
C GLU A 264 8.66 17.71 -11.33
N ILE A 265 7.54 17.45 -10.65
CA ILE A 265 6.93 18.42 -9.72
C ILE A 265 7.85 18.68 -8.53
N ALA A 266 8.41 17.64 -7.93
CA ALA A 266 9.26 17.78 -6.74
C ALA A 266 10.54 18.55 -7.06
N LEU A 267 11.17 18.28 -8.21
CA LEU A 267 12.37 18.99 -8.63
C LEU A 267 12.07 20.45 -8.98
N LYS A 268 10.98 20.72 -9.70
CA LYS A 268 10.52 22.11 -9.99
C LYS A 268 10.19 22.88 -8.71
N SER A 269 9.72 22.20 -7.67
CA SER A 269 9.40 22.83 -6.38
C SER A 269 10.64 23.13 -5.54
N GLY A 270 11.82 22.60 -5.96
CA GLY A 270 13.08 22.81 -5.26
C GLY A 270 13.34 21.84 -4.11
N LEU A 271 12.69 20.67 -4.08
CA LEU A 271 13.05 19.62 -3.10
C LEU A 271 14.53 19.28 -3.31
N GLY A 272 15.35 19.53 -2.29
CA GLY A 272 16.82 19.46 -2.40
C GLY A 272 17.38 18.10 -2.07
N MET A 273 16.77 17.38 -1.14
CA MET A 273 17.17 15.99 -0.83
C MET A 273 16.06 15.24 -0.13
N ILE A 274 16.21 13.93 -0.09
CA ILE A 274 15.32 13.05 0.69
C ILE A 274 16.13 12.28 1.73
N ILE A 275 15.42 11.86 2.80
CA ILE A 275 15.89 10.91 3.80
C ILE A 275 14.76 9.90 3.94
N ASN A 276 14.97 8.69 3.45
CA ASN A 276 13.90 7.70 3.42
C ASN A 276 14.31 6.42 4.12
N THR A 277 13.40 5.90 4.95
CA THR A 277 13.58 4.60 5.61
C THR A 277 13.07 3.48 4.71
N VAL A 278 13.71 2.33 4.81
CA VAL A 278 13.20 1.06 4.30
C VAL A 278 12.93 0.19 5.53
N LEU A 279 11.71 -0.34 5.64
CA LEU A 279 11.30 -1.14 6.80
C LEU A 279 11.02 -2.58 6.35
N ASP A 280 11.21 -3.53 7.28
CA ASP A 280 10.80 -4.91 7.03
C ASP A 280 9.30 -5.13 7.34
N GLY A 281 8.82 -6.35 7.17
CA GLY A 281 7.41 -6.69 7.42
C GLY A 281 6.96 -6.53 8.87
N ARG A 282 7.89 -6.37 9.83
CA ARG A 282 7.60 -6.08 11.25
C ARG A 282 7.69 -4.58 11.54
N LYS A 283 7.83 -3.75 10.51
CA LYS A 283 7.99 -2.28 10.59
C LYS A 283 9.31 -1.88 11.28
N LYS A 284 10.29 -2.75 11.30
CA LYS A 284 11.63 -2.44 11.81
C LYS A 284 12.44 -1.77 10.68
N VAL A 285 13.10 -0.66 10.99
CA VAL A 285 13.97 0.03 10.02
C VAL A 285 15.18 -0.88 9.72
N ILE A 286 15.33 -1.27 8.48
CA ILE A 286 16.46 -2.11 8.02
C ILE A 286 17.50 -1.30 7.26
N ASP A 287 17.07 -0.17 6.67
CA ASP A 287 18.01 0.77 6.04
C ASP A 287 17.43 2.18 6.04
N ILE A 288 18.33 3.15 5.85
CA ILE A 288 18.00 4.56 5.64
C ILE A 288 18.88 5.03 4.46
N VAL A 289 18.23 5.66 3.48
CA VAL A 289 18.91 6.26 2.34
C VAL A 289 18.73 7.77 2.40
N ALA A 290 19.75 8.53 2.01
CA ALA A 290 19.71 9.99 2.00
C ALA A 290 20.41 10.51 0.74
N GLY A 291 19.94 11.64 0.23
CA GLY A 291 20.59 12.27 -0.91
C GLY A 291 19.63 12.81 -1.96
N ASP A 292 20.07 12.81 -3.21
CA ASP A 292 19.32 13.28 -4.37
C ASP A 292 17.91 12.67 -4.42
N VAL A 293 16.95 13.47 -4.82
CA VAL A 293 15.52 13.09 -4.79
C VAL A 293 15.23 11.84 -5.63
N VAL A 294 15.89 11.71 -6.77
CA VAL A 294 15.66 10.59 -7.69
C VAL A 294 16.61 9.44 -7.38
N ASP A 295 17.92 9.69 -7.36
CA ASP A 295 18.94 8.63 -7.24
C ASP A 295 18.86 7.91 -5.88
N ALA A 296 18.72 8.66 -4.77
CA ALA A 296 18.60 8.04 -3.44
C ALA A 296 17.28 7.26 -3.32
N HIS A 297 16.19 7.75 -3.92
CA HIS A 297 14.93 7.02 -3.94
C HIS A 297 15.07 5.70 -4.70
N ARG A 298 15.64 5.73 -5.91
CA ARG A 298 15.81 4.52 -6.74
C ARG A 298 16.67 3.47 -6.02
N TYR A 299 17.75 3.93 -5.37
CA TYR A 299 18.59 3.04 -4.56
C TYR A 299 17.81 2.43 -3.38
N GLY A 300 17.02 3.25 -2.69
CA GLY A 300 16.16 2.75 -1.60
C GLY A 300 15.11 1.76 -2.09
N VAL A 301 14.59 1.95 -3.31
CA VAL A 301 13.65 1.00 -3.93
C VAL A 301 14.34 -0.35 -4.18
N GLU A 302 15.59 -0.38 -4.65
CA GLU A 302 16.33 -1.64 -4.85
C GLU A 302 16.37 -2.47 -3.55
N ILE A 303 16.63 -1.80 -2.42
CA ILE A 303 16.62 -2.47 -1.10
C ILE A 303 15.21 -2.95 -0.76
N ALA A 304 14.20 -2.12 -1.02
CA ALA A 304 12.80 -2.42 -0.68
C ALA A 304 12.20 -3.54 -1.56
N GLU A 305 12.67 -3.70 -2.79
CA GLU A 305 12.20 -4.78 -3.69
C GLU A 305 12.42 -6.16 -3.06
N ASP A 306 13.56 -6.38 -2.42
CA ASP A 306 13.85 -7.66 -1.73
C ASP A 306 12.84 -7.95 -0.60
N ILE A 307 12.27 -6.92 -0.02
CA ILE A 307 11.34 -7.04 1.12
C ILE A 307 9.90 -7.22 0.63
N TYR A 308 9.50 -6.42 -0.36
CA TYR A 308 8.09 -6.20 -0.70
C TYR A 308 7.66 -6.78 -2.05
N ARG A 309 8.61 -7.34 -2.84
CA ARG A 309 8.28 -7.95 -4.14
C ARG A 309 8.53 -9.47 -4.15
N PRO A 310 7.80 -10.23 -3.31
CA PRO A 310 7.98 -11.68 -3.28
C PRO A 310 7.66 -12.29 -4.66
N LYS A 311 8.48 -13.26 -5.07
CA LYS A 311 8.25 -14.02 -6.31
C LYS A 311 7.24 -15.11 -6.05
N THR A 312 6.34 -15.34 -7.01
CA THR A 312 5.29 -16.35 -6.89
C THR A 312 4.88 -16.91 -8.26
N PRO A 313 4.43 -18.17 -8.33
CA PRO A 313 3.73 -18.64 -9.53
C PRO A 313 2.40 -17.90 -9.69
N ILE A 314 1.87 -17.86 -10.90
CA ILE A 314 0.52 -17.35 -11.17
C ILE A 314 -0.50 -18.31 -10.53
N ALA A 315 -1.43 -17.77 -9.75
CA ALA A 315 -2.46 -18.52 -9.05
C ALA A 315 -3.85 -18.37 -9.69
N ASP A 316 -4.76 -19.27 -9.32
CA ASP A 316 -6.16 -19.24 -9.78
C ASP A 316 -7.05 -18.48 -8.77
N ILE A 317 -6.76 -18.62 -7.47
CA ILE A 317 -7.49 -17.95 -6.37
C ILE A 317 -6.47 -17.31 -5.43
N ALA A 318 -6.74 -16.07 -5.00
CA ALA A 318 -6.00 -15.43 -3.91
C ALA A 318 -6.91 -15.26 -2.69
N ILE A 319 -6.46 -15.74 -1.54
CA ILE A 319 -7.06 -15.49 -0.22
C ILE A 319 -6.19 -14.42 0.43
N VAL A 320 -6.78 -13.25 0.69
CA VAL A 320 -6.04 -12.02 0.97
C VAL A 320 -6.48 -11.42 2.30
N SER A 321 -5.54 -11.21 3.22
CA SER A 321 -5.75 -10.31 4.36
C SER A 321 -5.58 -8.87 3.89
N ALA A 322 -6.53 -7.99 4.18
CA ALA A 322 -6.39 -6.57 3.89
C ALA A 322 -5.34 -5.89 4.79
N TYR A 323 -4.87 -6.55 5.87
CA TYR A 323 -3.84 -6.01 6.75
C TYR A 323 -2.61 -5.53 5.95
N PRO A 324 -2.03 -4.36 6.22
CA PRO A 324 -2.33 -3.42 7.31
C PRO A 324 -3.34 -2.31 6.92
N TYR A 325 -4.12 -2.49 5.89
CA TYR A 325 -4.98 -1.48 5.28
C TYR A 325 -6.48 -1.66 5.61
N ASP A 326 -6.83 -2.55 6.52
CA ASP A 326 -8.22 -2.96 6.80
C ASP A 326 -9.01 -2.01 7.71
N ILE A 327 -8.60 -0.75 7.80
CA ILE A 327 -9.32 0.28 8.56
C ILE A 327 -10.63 0.68 7.86
N ASP A 328 -10.59 0.85 6.55
CA ASP A 328 -11.75 1.16 5.71
C ASP A 328 -11.56 0.53 4.32
N TYR A 329 -12.63 0.47 3.52
CA TYR A 329 -12.57 -0.11 2.18
C TYR A 329 -11.68 0.70 1.23
N TRP A 330 -11.66 2.04 1.37
CA TRP A 330 -10.80 2.94 0.62
C TRP A 330 -9.33 2.47 0.63
N GLN A 331 -8.85 2.03 1.80
CA GLN A 331 -7.48 1.52 1.93
C GLN A 331 -7.39 0.03 1.63
N ALA A 332 -8.38 -0.76 2.09
CA ALA A 332 -8.39 -2.22 1.97
C ALA A 332 -8.36 -2.71 0.52
N GLY A 333 -8.89 -1.92 -0.42
CA GLY A 333 -8.86 -2.22 -1.85
C GLY A 333 -7.45 -2.53 -2.38
N LYS A 334 -6.40 -2.06 -1.70
CA LYS A 334 -4.99 -2.38 -2.04
C LYS A 334 -4.72 -3.89 -2.05
N GLY A 335 -5.45 -4.66 -1.23
CA GLY A 335 -5.33 -6.13 -1.21
C GLY A 335 -5.73 -6.74 -2.55
N TYR A 336 -6.76 -6.22 -3.20
CA TYR A 336 -7.14 -6.68 -4.54
C TYR A 336 -6.07 -6.35 -5.58
N LEU A 337 -5.41 -5.18 -5.43
CA LEU A 337 -4.34 -4.78 -6.36
C LEU A 337 -3.11 -5.69 -6.20
N ALA A 338 -2.78 -6.08 -4.96
CA ALA A 338 -1.71 -7.05 -4.71
C ALA A 338 -2.08 -8.42 -5.34
N ALA A 339 -3.32 -8.89 -5.14
CA ALA A 339 -3.80 -10.15 -5.73
C ALA A 339 -3.78 -10.11 -7.27
N TYR A 340 -4.17 -8.98 -7.86
CA TYR A 340 -4.21 -8.79 -9.32
C TYR A 340 -2.87 -9.14 -9.97
N LEU A 341 -1.76 -8.72 -9.35
CA LEU A 341 -0.42 -8.96 -9.93
C LEU A 341 -0.07 -10.45 -10.03
N ALA A 342 -0.72 -11.30 -9.23
CA ALA A 342 -0.37 -12.73 -9.12
C ALA A 342 -1.49 -13.69 -9.58
N LEU A 343 -2.64 -13.16 -10.03
CA LEU A 343 -3.76 -14.00 -10.47
C LEU A 343 -3.86 -14.08 -11.98
N ARG A 344 -4.28 -15.25 -12.48
CA ARG A 344 -4.62 -15.40 -13.89
C ARG A 344 -6.00 -14.78 -14.18
N ARG A 345 -6.22 -14.44 -15.43
CA ARG A 345 -7.53 -13.97 -15.91
C ARG A 345 -8.61 -15.03 -15.67
N GLY A 346 -9.75 -14.61 -15.14
CA GLY A 346 -10.87 -15.51 -14.83
C GLY A 346 -10.79 -16.14 -13.45
N GLY A 347 -9.74 -15.83 -12.67
CA GLY A 347 -9.58 -16.32 -11.30
C GLY A 347 -10.44 -15.58 -10.29
N ALA A 348 -10.13 -15.70 -9.01
CA ALA A 348 -10.89 -15.07 -7.92
C ALA A 348 -9.97 -14.48 -6.84
N ALA A 349 -10.35 -13.31 -6.31
CA ALA A 349 -9.68 -12.71 -5.15
C ALA A 349 -10.69 -12.61 -4.00
N ILE A 350 -10.37 -13.20 -2.85
CA ILE A 350 -11.21 -13.20 -1.64
C ILE A 350 -10.52 -12.34 -0.58
N LEU A 351 -11.04 -11.14 -0.36
CA LEU A 351 -10.45 -10.18 0.58
C LEU A 351 -11.10 -10.30 1.96
N PHE A 352 -10.29 -10.50 2.98
CA PHE A 352 -10.68 -10.47 4.40
C PHE A 352 -10.37 -9.09 4.95
N ALA A 353 -11.41 -8.33 5.32
CA ALA A 353 -11.24 -6.94 5.74
C ALA A 353 -12.27 -6.56 6.84
N LYS A 354 -11.78 -6.16 8.01
CA LYS A 354 -12.64 -5.82 9.17
C LYS A 354 -13.41 -4.51 8.96
N LEU A 355 -12.75 -3.49 8.40
CA LEU A 355 -13.31 -2.19 8.01
C LEU A 355 -14.08 -1.48 9.15
N PRO A 356 -13.45 -1.22 10.31
CA PRO A 356 -14.15 -0.54 11.40
C PRO A 356 -14.67 0.86 11.04
N GLU A 357 -14.11 1.52 10.03
CA GLU A 357 -14.57 2.83 9.54
C GLU A 357 -15.43 2.70 8.26
N GLY A 358 -15.91 1.48 7.95
CA GLY A 358 -16.79 1.25 6.82
C GLY A 358 -16.11 1.42 5.47
N ILE A 359 -16.78 2.16 4.56
CA ILE A 359 -16.26 2.39 3.21
C ILE A 359 -15.11 3.41 3.23
N SER A 360 -15.28 4.49 3.97
CA SER A 360 -14.25 5.49 4.26
C SER A 360 -14.74 6.42 5.36
N ALA A 361 -13.82 6.90 6.20
CA ALA A 361 -14.10 7.94 7.20
C ALA A 361 -14.51 9.27 6.55
N ILE A 362 -14.18 9.46 5.25
CA ILE A 362 -14.56 10.67 4.49
C ILE A 362 -15.87 10.37 3.74
N PRO A 363 -16.99 11.05 4.13
CA PRO A 363 -18.30 10.74 3.51
C PRO A 363 -18.32 10.90 1.99
N GLN A 364 -17.59 11.88 1.45
CA GLN A 364 -17.53 12.09 0.00
C GLN A 364 -16.88 10.89 -0.72
N HIS A 365 -15.80 10.35 -0.16
CA HIS A 365 -15.17 9.11 -0.70
C HIS A 365 -16.18 7.96 -0.71
N SER A 366 -16.91 7.77 0.41
CA SER A 366 -17.92 6.70 0.53
C SER A 366 -19.01 6.84 -0.53
N LYS A 367 -19.53 8.07 -0.71
CA LYS A 367 -20.56 8.38 -1.71
C LYS A 367 -20.07 8.07 -3.12
N THR A 368 -18.86 8.52 -3.46
CA THR A 368 -18.28 8.33 -4.79
C THR A 368 -18.03 6.84 -5.08
N LEU A 369 -17.43 6.12 -4.12
CA LEU A 369 -17.18 4.68 -4.26
C LEU A 369 -18.48 3.89 -4.46
N LEU A 370 -19.55 4.20 -3.70
CA LEU A 370 -20.86 3.54 -3.85
C LEU A 370 -21.54 3.88 -5.18
N THR A 371 -21.26 5.04 -5.74
CA THR A 371 -21.85 5.48 -7.01
C THR A 371 -21.13 4.88 -8.23
N LEU A 372 -19.80 4.77 -8.13
CA LEU A 372 -18.96 4.39 -9.27
C LEU A 372 -18.44 2.94 -9.21
N GLY A 373 -18.44 2.32 -8.03
CA GLY A 373 -17.72 1.07 -7.78
C GLY A 373 -18.12 -0.10 -8.66
N ASN A 374 -19.37 -0.13 -9.15
CA ASN A 374 -19.85 -1.20 -10.03
C ASN A 374 -19.80 -0.84 -11.52
N LEU A 375 -19.26 0.34 -11.88
CA LEU A 375 -19.10 0.77 -13.27
C LEU A 375 -17.80 0.19 -13.86
N THR A 376 -17.70 0.18 -15.19
CA THR A 376 -16.47 -0.19 -15.90
C THR A 376 -15.45 0.96 -15.82
N PRO A 377 -14.15 0.68 -16.00
CA PRO A 377 -13.14 1.76 -15.99
C PRO A 377 -13.44 2.87 -16.99
N ASN A 378 -13.93 2.51 -18.19
CA ASN A 378 -14.26 3.49 -19.24
C ASN A 378 -15.44 4.38 -18.85
N GLU A 379 -16.48 3.81 -18.22
CA GLU A 379 -17.64 4.60 -17.74
C GLU A 379 -17.20 5.60 -16.67
N ILE A 380 -16.30 5.19 -15.77
CA ILE A 380 -15.76 6.07 -14.71
C ILE A 380 -14.93 7.20 -15.36
N GLU A 381 -14.04 6.84 -16.29
CA GLU A 381 -13.21 7.81 -17.01
C GLU A 381 -14.05 8.87 -17.70
N VAL A 382 -15.09 8.46 -18.43
CA VAL A 382 -15.99 9.38 -19.15
C VAL A 382 -16.65 10.38 -18.18
N ARG A 383 -17.14 9.89 -17.03
CA ARG A 383 -17.77 10.76 -16.02
C ARG A 383 -16.79 11.76 -15.41
N VAL A 384 -15.56 11.33 -15.11
CA VAL A 384 -14.52 12.22 -14.60
C VAL A 384 -14.19 13.31 -15.64
N ARG A 385 -13.97 12.92 -16.90
CA ARG A 385 -13.62 13.87 -17.97
C ARG A 385 -14.74 14.88 -18.26
N ARG A 386 -16.00 14.51 -17.98
CA ARG A 386 -17.16 15.41 -18.13
C ARG A 386 -17.39 16.31 -16.92
N GLY A 387 -16.59 16.17 -15.87
CA GLY A 387 -16.78 16.94 -14.63
C GLY A 387 -18.02 16.51 -13.83
N GLU A 388 -18.48 15.27 -14.01
CA GLU A 388 -19.66 14.73 -13.31
C GLU A 388 -19.30 14.12 -11.95
N VAL A 389 -18.02 14.18 -11.56
CA VAL A 389 -17.50 13.57 -10.31
C VAL A 389 -16.73 14.61 -9.53
N ASP A 390 -17.21 14.91 -8.32
CA ASP A 390 -16.57 15.89 -7.42
C ASP A 390 -15.32 15.35 -6.75
N ASP A 391 -15.25 14.03 -6.52
CA ASP A 391 -14.17 13.37 -5.78
C ASP A 391 -13.40 12.46 -6.74
N VAL A 392 -12.46 13.07 -7.44
CA VAL A 392 -11.69 12.40 -8.49
C VAL A 392 -10.72 11.37 -7.90
N ALA A 393 -10.19 11.61 -6.69
CA ALA A 393 -9.33 10.64 -6.03
C ALA A 393 -10.10 9.33 -5.74
N ALA A 394 -11.33 9.43 -5.22
CA ALA A 394 -12.16 8.24 -4.98
C ALA A 394 -12.59 7.56 -6.28
N ALA A 395 -12.89 8.34 -7.33
CA ALA A 395 -13.17 7.79 -8.65
C ALA A 395 -11.97 7.00 -9.20
N SER A 396 -10.76 7.47 -8.94
CA SER A 396 -9.53 6.80 -9.38
C SER A 396 -9.36 5.44 -8.69
N VAL A 397 -9.68 5.36 -7.39
CA VAL A 397 -9.69 4.08 -6.65
C VAL A 397 -10.76 3.15 -7.22
N ALA A 398 -11.99 3.65 -7.46
CA ALA A 398 -13.07 2.86 -8.07
C ALA A 398 -12.62 2.30 -9.43
N MET A 399 -11.93 3.12 -10.24
CA MET A 399 -11.43 2.72 -11.55
C MET A 399 -10.37 1.61 -11.47
N LEU A 400 -9.44 1.72 -10.51
CA LEU A 400 -8.42 0.68 -10.28
C LEU A 400 -9.07 -0.65 -9.88
N ILE A 401 -10.03 -0.62 -8.93
CA ILE A 401 -10.73 -1.83 -8.49
C ILE A 401 -11.57 -2.43 -9.63
N SER A 402 -12.18 -1.56 -10.44
CA SER A 402 -12.94 -2.00 -11.62
C SER A 402 -12.02 -2.72 -12.63
N ARG A 403 -10.79 -2.25 -12.84
CA ARG A 403 -9.80 -2.97 -13.68
C ARG A 403 -9.47 -4.34 -13.11
N VAL A 404 -9.35 -4.46 -11.77
CA VAL A 404 -9.15 -5.79 -11.14
C VAL A 404 -10.34 -6.68 -11.46
N ARG A 405 -11.58 -6.16 -11.33
CA ARG A 405 -12.82 -6.91 -11.61
C ARG A 405 -12.91 -7.39 -13.08
N GLU A 406 -12.36 -6.64 -14.03
CA GLU A 406 -12.29 -7.08 -15.43
C GLU A 406 -11.38 -8.31 -15.62
N LYS A 407 -10.47 -8.54 -14.68
CA LYS A 407 -9.53 -9.67 -14.75
C LYS A 407 -10.02 -10.86 -13.92
N VAL A 408 -10.53 -10.60 -12.69
CA VAL A 408 -10.89 -11.65 -11.72
C VAL A 408 -12.19 -11.31 -10.99
N GLU A 409 -12.85 -12.32 -10.42
CA GLU A 409 -14.03 -12.10 -9.56
C GLU A 409 -13.57 -11.61 -8.18
N LEU A 410 -14.27 -10.60 -7.65
CA LEU A 410 -13.92 -9.98 -6.36
C LEU A 410 -14.92 -10.41 -5.29
N TYR A 411 -14.43 -11.13 -4.30
CA TYR A 411 -15.18 -11.57 -3.12
C TYR A 411 -14.66 -10.84 -1.89
N ILE A 412 -15.57 -10.55 -0.94
CA ILE A 412 -15.19 -9.91 0.32
C ILE A 412 -15.82 -10.65 1.51
N VAL A 413 -15.00 -10.84 2.55
CA VAL A 413 -15.45 -11.30 3.88
C VAL A 413 -15.29 -10.11 4.82
N THR A 414 -16.43 -9.58 5.30
CA THR A 414 -16.45 -8.42 6.20
C THR A 414 -17.73 -8.42 7.03
N ASP A 415 -17.62 -7.94 8.27
CA ASP A 415 -18.77 -7.72 9.15
C ASP A 415 -19.36 -6.31 8.98
N SER A 416 -18.58 -5.38 8.42
CA SER A 416 -18.90 -3.95 8.47
C SER A 416 -19.75 -3.43 7.31
N LEU A 417 -19.78 -4.15 6.18
CA LEU A 417 -20.58 -3.76 5.01
C LEU A 417 -21.69 -4.78 4.78
N ASN A 418 -22.88 -4.31 4.40
CA ASN A 418 -23.98 -5.19 4.02
C ASN A 418 -23.85 -5.62 2.54
N SER A 419 -24.66 -6.61 2.11
CA SER A 419 -24.58 -7.17 0.75
C SER A 419 -24.85 -6.12 -0.34
N ARG A 420 -25.80 -5.21 -0.09
CA ARG A 420 -26.17 -4.15 -1.04
C ARG A 420 -25.02 -3.14 -1.24
N GLU A 421 -24.31 -2.80 -0.16
CA GLU A 421 -23.12 -1.95 -0.24
C GLU A 421 -22.03 -2.65 -1.05
N CYS A 422 -21.76 -3.92 -0.76
CA CYS A 422 -20.77 -4.70 -1.50
C CYS A 422 -21.11 -4.77 -3.00
N GLU A 423 -22.36 -5.04 -3.33
CA GLU A 423 -22.83 -5.07 -4.72
C GLU A 423 -22.59 -3.73 -5.44
N LYS A 424 -22.86 -2.60 -4.77
CA LYS A 424 -22.61 -1.26 -5.32
C LYS A 424 -21.09 -1.01 -5.57
N LEU A 425 -20.26 -1.64 -4.73
CA LEU A 425 -18.80 -1.57 -4.89
C LEU A 425 -18.26 -2.58 -5.93
N GLY A 426 -19.15 -3.36 -6.57
CA GLY A 426 -18.77 -4.39 -7.54
C GLY A 426 -18.19 -5.64 -6.90
N LEU A 427 -18.55 -5.92 -5.64
CA LEU A 427 -18.02 -7.03 -4.85
C LEU A 427 -19.12 -8.05 -4.52
N ILE A 428 -18.70 -9.31 -4.37
CA ILE A 428 -19.59 -10.39 -3.91
C ILE A 428 -19.27 -10.64 -2.43
N LYS A 429 -20.22 -10.31 -1.55
CA LYS A 429 -20.05 -10.58 -0.12
C LYS A 429 -20.24 -12.07 0.14
N ILE A 430 -19.32 -12.69 0.87
CA ILE A 430 -19.40 -14.09 1.30
C ILE A 430 -19.03 -14.23 2.78
N SER A 431 -19.46 -15.32 3.39
CA SER A 431 -18.96 -15.74 4.70
C SER A 431 -17.74 -16.66 4.52
N PRO A 432 -16.93 -16.87 5.56
CA PRO A 432 -15.80 -17.81 5.47
C PRO A 432 -16.20 -19.24 5.06
N ARG A 433 -17.44 -19.66 5.36
CA ARG A 433 -17.94 -21.00 5.01
C ARG A 433 -18.21 -21.17 3.52
N GLU A 434 -18.39 -20.06 2.78
CA GLU A 434 -18.67 -20.09 1.33
C GLU A 434 -17.40 -20.09 0.47
N ILE A 435 -16.23 -20.12 1.09
CA ILE A 435 -14.95 -20.20 0.36
C ILE A 435 -14.89 -21.49 -0.48
N ASP A 436 -15.40 -22.60 0.05
CA ASP A 436 -15.45 -23.88 -0.67
C ASP A 436 -16.27 -23.75 -1.95
N ASP A 437 -17.35 -22.94 -1.97
CA ASP A 437 -18.15 -22.70 -3.16
C ASP A 437 -17.33 -21.94 -4.24
N VAL A 438 -16.52 -20.96 -3.81
CA VAL A 438 -15.62 -20.20 -4.72
C VAL A 438 -14.56 -21.14 -5.30
N ILE A 439 -13.99 -22.00 -4.46
CA ILE A 439 -12.98 -22.99 -4.89
C ILE A 439 -13.60 -23.95 -5.92
N GLU A 440 -14.77 -24.49 -5.62
CA GLU A 440 -15.46 -25.43 -6.49
C GLU A 440 -15.88 -24.77 -7.82
N LYS A 441 -16.39 -23.55 -7.77
CA LYS A 441 -16.70 -22.75 -8.99
C LYS A 441 -15.47 -22.57 -9.86
N THR A 442 -14.35 -22.21 -9.25
CA THR A 442 -13.07 -22.01 -9.97
C THR A 442 -12.54 -23.34 -10.53
N ARG A 443 -12.66 -24.44 -9.77
CA ARG A 443 -12.29 -25.77 -10.20
C ARG A 443 -13.07 -26.19 -11.47
N ARG A 444 -14.38 -25.98 -11.47
CA ARG A 444 -15.24 -26.25 -12.64
C ARG A 444 -14.83 -25.40 -13.85
N LYS A 445 -14.55 -24.14 -13.61
CA LYS A 445 -14.18 -23.18 -14.67
C LYS A 445 -12.87 -23.56 -15.36
N PHE A 446 -11.87 -24.01 -14.61
CA PHE A 446 -10.54 -24.33 -15.16
C PHE A 446 -10.32 -25.84 -15.43
N GLY A 447 -11.26 -26.71 -15.02
CA GLY A 447 -11.17 -28.15 -15.23
C GLY A 447 -10.07 -28.85 -14.42
N LYS A 448 -9.58 -28.21 -13.35
CA LYS A 448 -8.50 -28.71 -12.49
C LYS A 448 -8.62 -28.12 -11.08
N ASN A 449 -7.91 -28.72 -10.13
CA ASN A 449 -7.82 -28.11 -8.80
C ASN A 449 -7.11 -26.74 -8.91
N PRO A 450 -7.70 -25.67 -8.35
CA PRO A 450 -7.11 -24.34 -8.46
C PRO A 450 -5.84 -24.20 -7.60
N GLY A 451 -4.85 -23.51 -8.12
CA GLY A 451 -3.70 -23.04 -7.34
C GLY A 451 -4.13 -21.89 -6.43
N ILE A 452 -3.89 -22.04 -5.13
CA ILE A 452 -4.29 -21.06 -4.11
C ILE A 452 -3.07 -20.23 -3.68
N LEU A 453 -3.22 -18.93 -3.77
CA LEU A 453 -2.25 -17.95 -3.23
C LEU A 453 -2.81 -17.39 -1.92
N ILE A 454 -1.99 -17.35 -0.88
CA ILE A 454 -2.36 -16.72 0.39
C ILE A 454 -1.53 -15.45 0.54
N ILE A 455 -2.19 -14.29 0.66
CA ILE A 455 -1.53 -13.00 0.92
C ILE A 455 -1.84 -12.63 2.38
N GLU A 456 -0.84 -12.77 3.24
CA GLU A 456 -0.96 -12.52 4.69
C GLU A 456 -0.86 -11.03 5.04
N ASP A 457 -0.27 -10.23 4.14
CA ASP A 457 -0.06 -8.79 4.32
C ASP A 457 -0.09 -8.12 2.95
N SER A 458 -1.05 -7.21 2.76
CA SER A 458 -1.31 -6.54 1.47
C SER A 458 -0.34 -5.39 1.15
N SER A 459 0.69 -5.16 1.96
CA SER A 459 1.69 -4.12 1.67
C SER A 459 2.76 -4.57 0.64
N ILE A 460 2.51 -5.66 -0.07
CA ILE A 460 3.43 -6.23 -1.08
C ILE A 460 2.97 -5.91 -2.51
N ALA A 461 3.91 -6.01 -3.44
CA ALA A 461 3.65 -5.97 -4.89
C ALA A 461 4.26 -7.25 -5.51
N PRO A 462 3.54 -8.38 -5.50
CA PRO A 462 4.10 -9.65 -5.97
C PRO A 462 4.61 -9.58 -7.41
N HIS A 463 5.62 -10.41 -7.69
CA HIS A 463 6.19 -10.55 -9.04
C HIS A 463 6.03 -12.00 -9.49
N THR A 464 5.40 -12.22 -10.63
CA THR A 464 5.17 -13.58 -11.16
C THR A 464 6.31 -14.02 -12.08
N TYR A 465 6.54 -15.36 -12.12
CA TYR A 465 7.50 -15.99 -13.00
C TYR A 465 6.86 -17.17 -13.74
#